data_e7b7020acee687115f4e1ed3b222dd25
#
_entry.id   e7b7020acee687115f4e1ed3b222dd25
#
_cell.length_a   1.000
_cell.length_b   1.000
_cell.length_c   1.000
_cell.angle_alpha   90.00
_cell.angle_beta   90.00
_cell.angle_gamma   90.00
#
_symmetry.space_group_name_H-M   'P 1'
#
loop_
_entity.id
_entity.type
_entity.pdbx_description
1 polymer ?
#
loop_
_entity_poly.entity_id
_entity_poly.type
_entity_poly.pdbx_seq_one_letter_code
_entity_poly.pdbx_strand_id
1 'polypeptide(L)'
;MVQQFKVPETESELRQLQDKLYSITKEQTETGAFRGFRGLLEIMASETVIMTAIHNIKANKGAETAGTDGRTMRADILQQDYTQIVAKVQRSFQNYRPLSVRRKWIPKPGKSEKRPLGIPAIMDRIIQECVRIVLEPIMEAQFFKHSYGFRTWRDAHMALERVKDQVSRVGYYWIVEGDISKFFDNVNHTILIKKLWHMGVRDQRVLMIIKAMLKAGIMGEISENPLGTPQGGIISPLLANVYLHSMDEWITREWENKKTRTTYSSSRNQYQSLHRYSNLKPAYLVRYADDWILLTNSRENANRWKSRIANYLKVNLKLELSMEKTLVTNIKRKPIHFLGFTYKVTREGTAMRGYKPVVKPQADRLNRKMEEVLKDISLLQRSMDKAESVDKINRINAKIRGLINYYSVANHVNLEMARYGLRVQQVALHALRRKGGTLVSANNVSNLLSLHENYKTMLAAIPIGEGQYIGVTSPAFCKYQKTYCKKPEETPYTVKGRAIHWERTRKKMTLPRMEEILTSSTLGMLIAYGKTKPIYNLEYFLNRMYALNRDKMRCRICGKPIVDGDDYHAHHIRKNLPLSEINRVSNLASTHRSCHKLVHGQKSKDGFSPKAVRQAEKYRKKLLS
;
A
#
# COMPACT_ATOMS: atom_id res chain seq x y z
N MET A 1 17.49 -30.64 7.19
CA MET A 1 17.96 -30.09 5.91
C MET A 1 17.31 -28.74 5.68
N VAL A 2 18.08 -27.74 5.23
CA VAL A 2 17.54 -26.43 4.87
C VAL A 2 16.85 -26.57 3.53
N GLN A 3 15.59 -26.17 3.41
CA GLN A 3 14.83 -26.30 2.18
C GLN A 3 15.40 -25.38 1.08
N GLN A 4 15.78 -25.97 -0.05
CA GLN A 4 16.05 -25.25 -1.29
C GLN A 4 14.76 -25.15 -2.10
N PHE A 5 14.50 -23.96 -2.65
CA PHE A 5 13.35 -23.70 -3.52
C PHE A 5 13.82 -23.55 -4.96
N LYS A 6 13.00 -24.05 -5.90
CA LYS A 6 13.20 -23.73 -7.32
C LYS A 6 13.05 -22.21 -7.50
N VAL A 7 13.93 -21.63 -8.29
CA VAL A 7 13.84 -20.22 -8.69
C VAL A 7 12.61 -20.04 -9.58
N PRO A 8 11.70 -19.08 -9.29
CA PRO A 8 10.48 -18.90 -10.07
C PRO A 8 10.80 -18.34 -11.45
N GLU A 9 10.26 -18.95 -12.48
CA GLU A 9 10.37 -18.54 -13.88
C GLU A 9 9.22 -17.62 -14.30
N THR A 10 8.04 -17.73 -13.62
CA THR A 10 6.85 -16.93 -13.91
C THR A 10 6.31 -16.25 -12.64
N GLU A 11 5.50 -15.18 -12.82
CA GLU A 11 4.84 -14.53 -11.67
C GLU A 11 3.86 -15.46 -10.95
N SER A 12 3.28 -16.42 -11.68
CA SER A 12 2.43 -17.47 -11.10
C SER A 12 3.21 -18.36 -10.13
N GLU A 13 4.39 -18.84 -10.56
CA GLU A 13 5.31 -19.62 -9.71
C GLU A 13 5.82 -18.79 -8.52
N LEU A 14 6.12 -17.50 -8.74
CA LEU A 14 6.50 -16.60 -7.65
C LEU A 14 5.42 -16.51 -6.58
N ARG A 15 4.14 -16.39 -6.97
CA ARG A 15 3.02 -16.37 -6.02
C ARG A 15 2.86 -17.69 -5.28
N GLN A 16 3.03 -18.82 -5.96
CA GLN A 16 3.04 -20.13 -5.32
C GLN A 16 4.21 -20.28 -4.33
N LEU A 17 5.38 -19.79 -4.68
CA LEU A 17 6.54 -19.76 -3.79
C LEU A 17 6.28 -18.89 -2.55
N GLN A 18 5.66 -17.72 -2.71
CA GLN A 18 5.27 -16.85 -1.60
C GLN A 18 4.25 -17.54 -0.66
N ASP A 19 3.25 -18.23 -1.22
CA ASP A 19 2.29 -19.04 -0.47
C ASP A 19 3.01 -20.14 0.33
N LYS A 20 3.97 -20.82 -0.28
CA LYS A 20 4.77 -21.89 0.34
C LYS A 20 5.66 -21.35 1.47
N LEU A 21 6.38 -20.24 1.23
CA LEU A 21 7.21 -19.58 2.26
C LEU A 21 6.36 -19.18 3.47
N TYR A 22 5.19 -18.59 3.24
CA TYR A 22 4.26 -18.20 4.30
C TYR A 22 3.76 -19.42 5.09
N SER A 23 3.28 -20.46 4.42
CA SER A 23 2.67 -21.64 5.05
C SER A 23 3.69 -22.42 5.87
N ILE A 24 4.89 -22.67 5.34
CA ILE A 24 5.98 -23.35 6.06
C ILE A 24 6.38 -22.54 7.29
N THR A 25 6.55 -21.23 7.14
CA THR A 25 6.93 -20.37 8.27
C THR A 25 5.89 -20.42 9.36
N LYS A 26 4.61 -20.33 9.01
CA LYS A 26 3.51 -20.33 9.97
C LYS A 26 3.44 -21.66 10.72
N GLU A 27 3.41 -22.77 10.01
CA GLU A 27 3.35 -24.11 10.58
C GLU A 27 4.53 -24.39 11.52
N GLN A 28 5.75 -24.12 11.06
CA GLN A 28 6.96 -24.38 11.84
C GLN A 28 7.11 -23.43 13.04
N THR A 29 6.61 -22.20 12.93
CA THR A 29 6.59 -21.27 14.07
C THR A 29 5.62 -21.73 15.15
N GLU A 30 4.44 -22.20 14.77
CA GLU A 30 3.42 -22.73 15.68
C GLU A 30 3.91 -23.99 16.42
N THR A 31 4.68 -24.85 15.75
CA THR A 31 5.27 -26.06 16.32
C THR A 31 6.60 -25.82 17.06
N GLY A 32 7.20 -24.63 16.93
CA GLY A 32 8.53 -24.31 17.48
C GLY A 32 9.70 -24.93 16.69
N ALA A 33 9.44 -25.50 15.51
CA ALA A 33 10.45 -26.19 14.68
C ALA A 33 11.06 -25.31 13.56
N PHE A 34 10.82 -24.01 13.57
CA PHE A 34 11.23 -23.11 12.49
C PHE A 34 12.75 -22.95 12.39
N ARG A 35 13.32 -23.40 11.26
CA ARG A 35 14.76 -23.36 10.97
C ARG A 35 15.19 -22.23 10.05
N GLY A 36 14.24 -21.59 9.36
CA GLY A 36 14.48 -20.52 8.38
C GLY A 36 14.91 -21.04 7.00
N PHE A 37 15.26 -20.09 6.13
CA PHE A 37 15.51 -20.33 4.70
C PHE A 37 16.90 -19.86 4.27
N ARG A 38 17.49 -20.61 3.34
CA ARG A 38 18.71 -20.25 2.57
C ARG A 38 18.37 -20.20 1.08
N GLY A 39 19.30 -19.77 0.24
CA GLY A 39 19.06 -19.67 -1.21
C GLY A 39 18.05 -18.59 -1.58
N LEU A 40 17.86 -17.60 -0.71
CA LEU A 40 16.92 -16.51 -0.95
C LEU A 40 17.46 -15.50 -1.96
N LEU A 41 18.79 -15.37 -2.07
CA LEU A 41 19.44 -14.45 -2.98
C LEU A 41 19.14 -14.79 -4.44
N GLU A 42 19.20 -16.07 -4.80
CA GLU A 42 18.93 -16.57 -6.14
C GLU A 42 17.48 -16.24 -6.56
N ILE A 43 16.55 -16.40 -5.64
CA ILE A 43 15.15 -16.02 -5.84
C ILE A 43 15.01 -14.50 -6.06
N MET A 44 15.64 -13.69 -5.21
CA MET A 44 15.60 -12.23 -5.29
C MET A 44 16.21 -11.68 -6.58
N ALA A 45 17.26 -12.33 -7.08
CA ALA A 45 17.95 -11.98 -8.32
C ALA A 45 17.30 -12.60 -9.57
N SER A 46 16.22 -13.38 -9.43
CA SER A 46 15.52 -13.93 -10.59
C SER A 46 14.86 -12.84 -11.43
N GLU A 47 14.81 -13.08 -12.74
CA GLU A 47 14.17 -12.19 -13.69
C GLU A 47 12.73 -11.88 -13.30
N THR A 48 11.98 -12.89 -12.90
CA THR A 48 10.58 -12.79 -12.48
C THR A 48 10.39 -11.84 -11.29
N VAL A 49 11.25 -11.93 -10.28
CA VAL A 49 11.21 -11.04 -9.11
C VAL A 49 11.61 -9.63 -9.50
N ILE A 50 12.65 -9.46 -10.32
CA ILE A 50 13.09 -8.15 -10.82
C ILE A 50 11.96 -7.46 -11.61
N MET A 51 11.32 -8.16 -12.54
CA MET A 51 10.22 -7.63 -13.33
C MET A 51 9.02 -7.25 -12.45
N THR A 52 8.71 -8.07 -11.45
CA THR A 52 7.65 -7.77 -10.49
C THR A 52 7.99 -6.55 -9.63
N ALA A 53 9.25 -6.41 -9.20
CA ALA A 53 9.72 -5.25 -8.46
C ALA A 53 9.61 -3.95 -9.28
N ILE A 54 10.04 -3.97 -10.53
CA ILE A 54 9.91 -2.83 -11.44
C ILE A 54 8.44 -2.47 -11.64
N HIS A 55 7.56 -3.47 -11.83
CA HIS A 55 6.12 -3.24 -11.96
C HIS A 55 5.53 -2.56 -10.73
N ASN A 56 5.87 -3.02 -9.53
CA ASN A 56 5.38 -2.44 -8.28
C ASN A 56 5.85 -0.98 -8.12
N ILE A 57 7.12 -0.70 -8.41
CA ILE A 57 7.70 0.63 -8.23
C ILE A 57 7.14 1.63 -9.25
N LYS A 58 6.95 1.25 -10.51
CA LYS A 58 6.43 2.17 -11.55
C LYS A 58 5.05 2.72 -11.21
N ALA A 59 4.26 1.99 -10.43
CA ALA A 59 2.94 2.42 -9.98
C ALA A 59 2.99 3.43 -8.80
N ASN A 60 4.14 3.58 -8.15
CA ASN A 60 4.29 4.47 -7.01
C ASN A 60 4.38 5.94 -7.43
N LYS A 61 3.76 6.84 -6.64
CA LYS A 61 3.84 8.30 -6.88
C LYS A 61 5.27 8.85 -6.93
N GLY A 62 6.22 8.17 -6.27
CA GLY A 62 7.64 8.54 -6.25
C GLY A 62 8.47 7.96 -7.41
N ALA A 63 7.86 7.24 -8.35
CA ALA A 63 8.58 6.59 -9.45
C ALA A 63 9.45 7.58 -10.26
N GLU A 64 8.91 8.77 -10.53
CA GLU A 64 9.60 9.83 -11.28
C GLU A 64 10.42 10.78 -10.37
N THR A 65 10.56 10.46 -9.09
CA THR A 65 11.39 11.24 -8.17
C THR A 65 12.80 10.67 -8.18
N ALA A 66 13.76 11.39 -8.75
CA ALA A 66 15.16 10.95 -8.82
C ALA A 66 15.82 10.84 -7.44
N GLY A 67 16.75 9.90 -7.30
CA GLY A 67 17.68 9.79 -6.18
C GLY A 67 18.86 10.76 -6.29
N THR A 68 20.01 10.37 -5.76
CA THR A 68 21.27 11.11 -5.87
C THR A 68 21.92 11.02 -7.25
N ASP A 69 21.56 9.97 -8.00
CA ASP A 69 22.05 9.70 -9.37
C ASP A 69 21.26 10.44 -10.47
N GLY A 70 20.24 11.24 -10.10
CA GLY A 70 19.39 11.94 -11.04
C GLY A 70 18.45 11.06 -11.86
N ARG A 71 18.48 9.73 -11.70
CA ARG A 71 17.74 8.74 -12.51
C ARG A 71 16.31 8.56 -12.05
N THR A 72 15.42 8.28 -13.02
CA THR A 72 13.98 8.05 -12.80
C THR A 72 13.54 6.68 -13.31
N MET A 73 12.35 6.24 -12.91
CA MET A 73 11.81 4.95 -13.38
C MET A 73 11.56 4.96 -14.88
N ARG A 74 10.99 6.04 -15.42
CA ARG A 74 10.58 6.10 -16.82
C ARG A 74 11.77 6.14 -17.78
N ALA A 75 12.62 7.17 -17.64
CA ALA A 75 13.71 7.40 -18.59
C ALA A 75 14.83 6.36 -18.48
N ASP A 76 15.18 5.98 -17.26
CA ASP A 76 16.40 5.21 -17.00
C ASP A 76 16.17 3.71 -16.80
N ILE A 77 14.91 3.29 -16.68
CA ILE A 77 14.53 1.88 -16.51
C ILE A 77 13.56 1.43 -17.59
N LEU A 78 12.35 2.01 -17.65
CA LEU A 78 11.27 1.50 -18.52
C LEU A 78 11.55 1.68 -20.01
N GLN A 79 12.25 2.74 -20.39
CA GLN A 79 12.60 3.03 -21.78
C GLN A 79 13.91 2.35 -22.24
N GLN A 80 14.57 1.61 -21.35
CA GLN A 80 15.82 0.91 -21.65
C GLN A 80 15.56 -0.50 -22.17
N ASP A 81 16.61 -1.11 -22.71
CA ASP A 81 16.60 -2.52 -23.13
C ASP A 81 16.34 -3.44 -21.93
N TYR A 82 15.44 -4.38 -22.14
CA TYR A 82 15.00 -5.33 -21.13
C TYR A 82 16.14 -6.16 -20.56
N THR A 83 16.98 -6.75 -21.43
CA THR A 83 18.05 -7.67 -21.00
C THR A 83 19.15 -6.93 -20.26
N GLN A 84 19.43 -5.68 -20.67
CA GLN A 84 20.43 -4.84 -20.00
C GLN A 84 20.02 -4.47 -18.58
N ILE A 85 18.75 -4.11 -18.37
CA ILE A 85 18.25 -3.75 -17.04
C ILE A 85 18.23 -4.96 -16.12
N VAL A 86 17.72 -6.12 -16.59
CA VAL A 86 17.72 -7.37 -15.80
C VAL A 86 19.15 -7.75 -15.40
N ALA A 87 20.08 -7.83 -16.37
CA ALA A 87 21.48 -8.16 -16.12
C ALA A 87 22.17 -7.15 -15.19
N LYS A 88 21.82 -5.87 -15.26
CA LYS A 88 22.34 -4.82 -14.38
C LYS A 88 21.90 -5.02 -12.94
N VAL A 89 20.61 -5.33 -12.71
CA VAL A 89 20.09 -5.62 -11.37
C VAL A 89 20.71 -6.91 -10.81
N GLN A 90 20.84 -7.96 -11.64
CA GLN A 90 21.48 -9.22 -11.23
C GLN A 90 22.93 -9.03 -10.82
N ARG A 91 23.72 -8.29 -11.60
CA ARG A 91 25.11 -7.94 -11.25
C ARG A 91 25.18 -7.12 -9.96
N SER A 92 24.22 -6.23 -9.72
CA SER A 92 24.17 -5.47 -8.47
C SER A 92 23.96 -6.37 -7.25
N PHE A 93 23.24 -7.49 -7.36
CA PHE A 93 23.10 -8.46 -6.26
C PHE A 93 24.41 -9.18 -5.92
N GLN A 94 25.32 -9.36 -6.89
CA GLN A 94 26.62 -10.01 -6.66
C GLN A 94 27.58 -9.12 -5.85
N ASN A 95 27.55 -7.82 -6.07
CA ASN A 95 28.41 -6.86 -5.36
C ASN A 95 27.61 -5.58 -5.06
N TYR A 96 26.69 -5.69 -4.08
CA TYR A 96 25.78 -4.60 -3.79
C TYR A 96 26.44 -3.45 -3.02
N ARG A 97 26.52 -2.31 -3.68
CA ARG A 97 26.99 -1.04 -3.12
C ARG A 97 25.92 0.03 -3.34
N PRO A 98 25.05 0.29 -2.34
CA PRO A 98 24.01 1.31 -2.48
C PRO A 98 24.61 2.71 -2.58
N LEU A 99 23.96 3.56 -3.34
CA LEU A 99 24.25 4.99 -3.34
C LEU A 99 23.69 5.65 -2.08
N SER A 100 24.30 6.77 -1.67
CA SER A 100 23.77 7.58 -0.59
C SER A 100 22.37 8.08 -0.93
N VAL A 101 21.50 8.23 0.08
CA VAL A 101 20.13 8.71 -0.13
C VAL A 101 20.09 10.22 -0.24
N ARG A 102 19.24 10.74 -1.14
CA ARG A 102 18.97 12.17 -1.25
C ARG A 102 17.98 12.62 -0.17
N ARG A 103 18.36 13.54 0.68
CA ARG A 103 17.48 14.07 1.73
C ARG A 103 16.49 15.08 1.17
N LYS A 104 15.21 14.92 1.51
CA LYS A 104 14.14 15.89 1.27
C LYS A 104 13.36 16.15 2.55
N TRP A 105 13.25 17.40 2.92
CA TRP A 105 12.52 17.81 4.11
C TRP A 105 11.03 17.97 3.82
N ILE A 106 10.18 17.25 4.54
CA ILE A 106 8.71 17.34 4.42
C ILE A 106 8.16 18.01 5.68
N PRO A 107 7.36 19.08 5.56
CA PRO A 107 6.73 19.73 6.71
C PRO A 107 5.88 18.74 7.52
N LYS A 108 6.03 18.71 8.84
CA LYS A 108 5.10 18.01 9.72
C LYS A 108 3.81 18.83 9.81
N PRO A 109 2.63 18.24 9.54
CA PRO A 109 1.37 18.97 9.63
C PRO A 109 1.16 19.61 11.01
N GLY A 110 1.00 20.93 11.06
CA GLY A 110 0.74 21.70 12.31
C GLY A 110 1.93 21.86 13.24
N LYS A 111 3.16 21.64 12.75
CA LYS A 111 4.41 21.88 13.49
C LYS A 111 5.40 22.62 12.61
N SER A 112 6.28 23.39 13.21
CA SER A 112 7.44 24.04 12.53
C SER A 112 8.48 23.02 12.07
N GLU A 113 8.55 21.88 12.74
CA GLU A 113 9.49 20.81 12.45
C GLU A 113 9.22 20.15 11.09
N LYS A 114 10.29 19.75 10.41
CA LYS A 114 10.24 18.97 9.17
C LYS A 114 10.65 17.53 9.42
N ARG A 115 10.14 16.60 8.60
CA ARG A 115 10.58 15.20 8.57
C ARG A 115 11.67 15.03 7.51
N PRO A 116 12.82 14.42 7.84
CA PRO A 116 13.81 14.06 6.84
C PRO A 116 13.33 12.83 6.06
N LEU A 117 13.04 12.98 4.77
CA LEU A 117 12.77 11.86 3.87
C LEU A 117 14.05 11.52 3.12
N GLY A 118 14.50 10.27 3.19
CA GLY A 118 15.62 9.76 2.38
C GLY A 118 15.08 9.14 1.09
N ILE A 119 15.52 9.62 -0.05
CA ILE A 119 15.13 9.14 -1.37
C ILE A 119 16.28 8.31 -1.95
N PRO A 120 16.20 6.95 -1.96
CA PRO A 120 17.22 6.10 -2.57
C PRO A 120 17.25 6.26 -4.09
N ALA A 121 18.38 5.93 -4.73
CA ALA A 121 18.48 5.82 -6.17
C ALA A 121 17.50 4.78 -6.73
N ILE A 122 17.11 4.91 -7.99
CA ILE A 122 16.06 4.05 -8.57
C ILE A 122 16.49 2.58 -8.60
N MET A 123 17.76 2.28 -8.85
CA MET A 123 18.31 0.92 -8.79
C MET A 123 18.22 0.34 -7.38
N ASP A 124 18.57 1.13 -6.36
CA ASP A 124 18.46 0.70 -4.97
C ASP A 124 17.02 0.40 -4.57
N ARG A 125 16.05 1.19 -5.08
CA ARG A 125 14.62 0.90 -4.85
C ARG A 125 14.20 -0.42 -5.48
N ILE A 126 14.70 -0.76 -6.68
CA ILE A 126 14.42 -2.05 -7.33
C ILE A 126 14.96 -3.19 -6.48
N ILE A 127 16.21 -3.10 -6.02
CA ILE A 127 16.83 -4.13 -5.17
C ILE A 127 16.09 -4.25 -3.83
N GLN A 128 15.73 -3.14 -3.19
CA GLN A 128 14.93 -3.13 -1.96
C GLN A 128 13.58 -3.81 -2.15
N GLU A 129 12.93 -3.59 -3.29
CA GLU A 129 11.64 -4.21 -3.61
C GLU A 129 11.79 -5.72 -3.88
N CYS A 130 12.84 -6.15 -4.59
CA CYS A 130 13.13 -7.58 -4.76
C CYS A 130 13.31 -8.28 -3.40
N VAL A 131 14.06 -7.68 -2.49
CA VAL A 131 14.26 -8.20 -1.13
C VAL A 131 12.91 -8.23 -0.38
N ARG A 132 12.09 -7.16 -0.48
CA ARG A 132 10.78 -7.09 0.16
C ARG A 132 9.83 -8.19 -0.33
N ILE A 133 9.74 -8.40 -1.65
CA ILE A 133 8.85 -9.40 -2.28
C ILE A 133 9.09 -10.80 -1.71
N VAL A 134 10.34 -11.16 -1.46
CA VAL A 134 10.70 -12.50 -0.98
C VAL A 134 10.59 -12.62 0.55
N LEU A 135 10.95 -11.56 1.30
CA LEU A 135 10.94 -11.62 2.75
C LEU A 135 9.55 -11.38 3.37
N GLU A 136 8.68 -10.61 2.71
CA GLU A 136 7.38 -10.23 3.30
C GLU A 136 6.54 -11.44 3.69
N PRO A 137 6.35 -12.52 2.89
CA PRO A 137 5.57 -13.68 3.30
C PRO A 137 6.14 -14.39 4.53
N ILE A 138 7.48 -14.46 4.67
CA ILE A 138 8.15 -15.06 5.82
C ILE A 138 7.87 -14.24 7.10
N MET A 139 7.97 -12.91 7.00
CA MET A 139 7.75 -12.01 8.12
C MET A 139 6.27 -11.92 8.50
N GLU A 140 5.37 -11.82 7.48
CA GLU A 140 3.92 -11.71 7.69
C GLU A 140 3.34 -12.95 8.41
N ALA A 141 3.89 -14.13 8.18
CA ALA A 141 3.49 -15.37 8.85
C ALA A 141 3.71 -15.34 10.37
N GLN A 142 4.67 -14.53 10.85
CA GLN A 142 5.08 -14.45 12.25
C GLN A 142 4.52 -13.22 12.97
N PHE A 143 4.26 -12.11 12.23
CA PHE A 143 3.88 -10.84 12.83
C PHE A 143 2.64 -10.93 13.70
N PHE A 144 2.67 -10.23 14.81
CA PHE A 144 1.54 -10.11 15.73
C PHE A 144 0.25 -9.70 15.01
N LYS A 145 -0.82 -10.45 15.28
CA LYS A 145 -2.12 -10.30 14.59
C LYS A 145 -2.75 -8.91 14.70
N HIS A 146 -2.43 -8.12 15.73
CA HIS A 146 -2.98 -6.77 15.96
C HIS A 146 -1.94 -5.65 15.74
N SER A 147 -0.91 -5.92 14.94
CA SER A 147 -0.06 -4.92 14.30
C SER A 147 -0.60 -4.66 12.89
N TYR A 148 -0.87 -3.40 12.53
CA TYR A 148 -1.61 -3.03 11.33
C TYR A 148 -0.81 -2.18 10.34
N GLY A 149 0.04 -1.26 10.81
CA GLY A 149 0.76 -0.33 9.96
C GLY A 149 1.75 -1.01 9.00
N PHE A 150 1.77 -0.58 7.75
CA PHE A 150 2.67 -1.05 6.70
C PHE A 150 2.55 -2.54 6.34
N ARG A 151 1.43 -3.17 6.63
CA ARG A 151 1.20 -4.58 6.34
C ARG A 151 0.13 -4.75 5.27
N THR A 152 0.32 -5.74 4.41
CA THR A 152 -0.59 -6.03 3.30
C THR A 152 -2.00 -6.38 3.80
N TRP A 153 -3.02 -5.78 3.17
CA TRP A 153 -4.45 -5.93 3.51
C TRP A 153 -4.81 -5.54 4.95
N ARG A 154 -4.04 -4.64 5.53
CA ARG A 154 -4.32 -4.03 6.83
C ARG A 154 -4.37 -2.51 6.70
N ASP A 155 -5.28 -1.89 7.42
CA ASP A 155 -5.48 -0.45 7.39
C ASP A 155 -5.74 0.14 8.79
N ALA A 156 -5.81 1.45 8.85
CA ALA A 156 -6.09 2.17 10.09
C ALA A 156 -7.49 1.86 10.64
N HIS A 157 -8.47 1.64 9.77
CA HIS A 157 -9.85 1.35 10.18
C HIS A 157 -9.96 0.03 10.94
N MET A 158 -9.21 -0.99 10.53
CA MET A 158 -9.15 -2.27 11.26
C MET A 158 -8.51 -2.13 12.64
N ALA A 159 -7.47 -1.29 12.77
CA ALA A 159 -6.87 -0.98 14.07
C ALA A 159 -7.88 -0.29 15.00
N LEU A 160 -8.59 0.70 14.46
CA LEU A 160 -9.64 1.43 15.18
C LEU A 160 -10.78 0.50 15.63
N GLU A 161 -11.23 -0.41 14.75
CA GLU A 161 -12.28 -1.37 15.09
C GLU A 161 -11.83 -2.35 16.16
N ARG A 162 -10.55 -2.78 16.15
CA ARG A 162 -10.00 -3.61 17.22
C ARG A 162 -10.07 -2.91 18.57
N VAL A 163 -9.78 -1.61 18.65
CA VAL A 163 -9.91 -0.84 19.89
C VAL A 163 -11.36 -0.80 20.35
N LYS A 164 -12.31 -0.52 19.45
CA LYS A 164 -13.76 -0.51 19.75
C LYS A 164 -14.21 -1.86 20.29
N ASP A 165 -13.80 -2.94 19.64
CA ASP A 165 -14.13 -4.31 20.03
C ASP A 165 -13.63 -4.62 21.45
N GLN A 166 -12.37 -4.27 21.78
CA GLN A 166 -11.82 -4.49 23.12
C GLN A 166 -12.52 -3.68 24.19
N VAL A 167 -12.78 -2.40 23.94
CA VAL A 167 -13.52 -1.54 24.88
C VAL A 167 -14.93 -2.09 25.14
N SER A 168 -15.63 -2.53 24.10
CA SER A 168 -17.02 -3.02 24.20
C SER A 168 -17.12 -4.38 24.90
N ARG A 169 -16.24 -5.33 24.54
CA ARG A 169 -16.32 -6.73 25.01
C ARG A 169 -15.66 -6.95 26.34
N VAL A 170 -14.43 -6.39 26.49
CA VAL A 170 -13.63 -6.62 27.70
C VAL A 170 -13.98 -5.62 28.80
N GLY A 171 -14.31 -4.38 28.44
CA GLY A 171 -14.66 -3.33 29.38
C GLY A 171 -13.45 -2.74 30.10
N TYR A 172 -12.29 -2.70 29.45
CA TYR A 172 -11.10 -2.02 29.97
C TYR A 172 -11.03 -0.61 29.39
N TYR A 173 -10.90 0.37 30.29
CA TYR A 173 -11.01 1.79 29.97
C TYR A 173 -9.75 2.58 30.27
N TRP A 174 -8.72 1.94 30.83
CA TRP A 174 -7.41 2.53 31.02
C TRP A 174 -6.53 2.22 29.81
N ILE A 175 -6.05 3.26 29.19
CA ILE A 175 -5.27 3.16 27.95
C ILE A 175 -3.93 3.84 28.16
N VAL A 176 -2.86 3.15 27.72
CA VAL A 176 -1.54 3.73 27.53
C VAL A 176 -1.41 4.08 26.06
N GLU A 177 -1.32 5.37 25.73
CA GLU A 177 -0.97 5.88 24.39
C GLU A 177 0.54 5.99 24.32
N GLY A 178 1.20 5.25 23.43
CA GLY A 178 2.65 5.22 23.34
C GLY A 178 3.20 5.80 22.04
N ASP A 179 4.24 6.64 22.19
CA ASP A 179 5.00 7.22 21.08
C ASP A 179 6.49 6.92 21.29
N ILE A 180 7.16 6.38 20.26
CA ILE A 180 8.59 6.06 20.31
C ILE A 180 9.36 7.25 19.72
N SER A 181 10.30 7.80 20.51
CA SER A 181 11.09 8.96 20.08
C SER A 181 11.95 8.65 18.87
N LYS A 182 11.76 9.41 17.78
CA LYS A 182 12.58 9.32 16.55
C LYS A 182 12.85 7.87 16.12
N PHE A 183 11.80 7.04 16.08
CA PHE A 183 11.91 5.59 15.89
C PHE A 183 12.80 5.21 14.69
N PHE A 184 12.51 5.76 13.50
CA PHE A 184 13.26 5.43 12.28
C PHE A 184 14.73 5.86 12.34
N ASP A 185 15.05 6.92 13.09
CA ASP A 185 16.41 7.44 13.22
C ASP A 185 17.24 6.63 14.23
N ASN A 186 16.59 5.87 15.12
CA ASN A 186 17.22 5.16 16.23
C ASN A 186 17.23 3.62 16.09
N VAL A 187 16.82 3.09 14.94
CA VAL A 187 16.86 1.63 14.69
C VAL A 187 18.31 1.14 14.69
N ASN A 188 18.66 0.28 15.63
CA ASN A 188 20.01 -0.30 15.73
C ASN A 188 20.18 -1.42 14.68
N HIS A 189 21.14 -1.25 13.76
CA HIS A 189 21.37 -2.16 12.65
C HIS A 189 21.73 -3.59 13.13
N THR A 190 22.57 -3.73 14.14
CA THR A 190 22.98 -5.04 14.67
C THR A 190 21.81 -5.81 15.26
N ILE A 191 20.94 -5.12 16.01
CA ILE A 191 19.73 -5.72 16.59
C ILE A 191 18.78 -6.13 15.45
N LEU A 192 18.60 -5.29 14.45
CA LEU A 192 17.72 -5.59 13.30
C LEU A 192 18.19 -6.82 12.53
N ILE A 193 19.49 -6.91 12.21
CA ILE A 193 20.08 -8.06 11.49
C ILE A 193 19.92 -9.35 12.33
N LYS A 194 20.18 -9.31 13.65
CA LYS A 194 19.92 -10.44 14.54
C LYS A 194 18.44 -10.87 14.51
N LYS A 195 17.51 -9.93 14.52
CA LYS A 195 16.06 -10.23 14.45
C LYS A 195 15.68 -10.88 13.11
N LEU A 196 16.18 -10.37 11.98
CA LEU A 196 15.96 -11.00 10.67
C LEU A 196 16.48 -12.44 10.65
N TRP A 197 17.66 -12.67 11.22
CA TRP A 197 18.19 -14.02 11.38
C TRP A 197 17.25 -14.91 12.19
N HIS A 198 16.82 -14.46 13.37
CA HIS A 198 15.90 -15.24 14.23
C HIS A 198 14.53 -15.46 13.57
N MET A 199 14.05 -14.51 12.78
CA MET A 199 12.81 -14.64 12.00
C MET A 199 12.97 -15.43 10.69
N GLY A 200 14.11 -16.12 10.49
CA GLY A 200 14.27 -17.12 9.44
C GLY A 200 15.06 -16.73 8.21
N VAL A 201 15.66 -15.54 8.16
CA VAL A 201 16.57 -15.17 7.08
C VAL A 201 17.93 -15.78 7.35
N ARG A 202 18.18 -17.02 6.87
CA ARG A 202 19.42 -17.76 7.09
C ARG A 202 20.43 -17.62 5.95
N ASP A 203 20.13 -16.83 4.93
CA ASP A 203 21.03 -16.46 3.85
C ASP A 203 21.86 -15.23 4.26
N GLN A 204 23.13 -15.46 4.59
CA GLN A 204 24.04 -14.39 5.05
C GLN A 204 24.23 -13.30 4.00
N ARG A 205 24.23 -13.66 2.70
CA ARG A 205 24.39 -12.71 1.59
C ARG A 205 23.24 -11.69 1.58
N VAL A 206 22.01 -12.15 1.81
CA VAL A 206 20.83 -11.29 1.94
C VAL A 206 20.95 -10.35 3.15
N LEU A 207 21.42 -10.85 4.29
CA LEU A 207 21.65 -10.01 5.47
C LEU A 207 22.73 -8.95 5.25
N MET A 208 23.79 -9.29 4.48
CA MET A 208 24.81 -8.32 4.10
C MET A 208 24.26 -7.23 3.16
N ILE A 209 23.40 -7.58 2.20
CA ILE A 209 22.71 -6.63 1.34
C ILE A 209 21.84 -5.68 2.17
N ILE A 210 21.04 -6.21 3.10
CA ILE A 210 20.20 -5.38 3.99
C ILE A 210 21.10 -4.47 4.86
N LYS A 211 22.20 -5.00 5.39
CA LYS A 211 23.15 -4.20 6.17
C LYS A 211 23.76 -3.07 5.33
N ALA A 212 24.09 -3.32 4.06
CA ALA A 212 24.56 -2.29 3.14
C ALA A 212 23.49 -1.22 2.89
N MET A 213 22.22 -1.62 2.66
CA MET A 213 21.09 -0.68 2.53
C MET A 213 20.94 0.25 3.74
N LEU A 214 21.11 -0.30 4.95
CA LEU A 214 21.02 0.46 6.19
C LEU A 214 22.18 1.44 6.35
N LYS A 215 23.36 1.10 5.85
CA LYS A 215 24.60 1.90 5.89
C LYS A 215 24.74 2.92 4.75
N ALA A 216 23.80 2.97 3.81
CA ALA A 216 23.89 3.77 2.57
C ALA A 216 24.22 5.27 2.78
N GLY A 217 24.16 5.77 4.00
CA GLY A 217 24.47 7.16 4.32
C GLY A 217 23.50 8.17 3.70
N ILE A 218 23.74 9.43 3.97
CA ILE A 218 22.97 10.54 3.44
C ILE A 218 23.92 11.46 2.68
N MET A 219 23.54 11.88 1.49
CA MET A 219 24.34 12.76 0.65
C MET A 219 24.67 14.06 1.40
N GLY A 220 25.96 14.37 1.51
CA GLY A 220 26.47 15.57 2.21
C GLY A 220 26.67 15.39 3.71
N GLU A 221 26.45 14.20 4.29
CA GLU A 221 26.77 13.90 5.68
C GLU A 221 27.97 12.94 5.74
N ILE A 222 29.02 13.33 6.50
CA ILE A 222 30.33 12.64 6.52
C ILE A 222 30.30 11.35 7.36
N SER A 223 29.26 11.07 8.13
CA SER A 223 29.26 9.93 9.08
C SER A 223 28.48 8.73 8.58
N GLU A 224 29.15 7.55 8.55
CA GLU A 224 28.47 6.27 8.61
C GLU A 224 27.68 6.21 9.93
N ASN A 225 26.36 6.42 9.85
CA ASN A 225 25.55 6.30 11.05
C ASN A 225 25.23 4.82 11.29
N PRO A 226 25.63 4.22 12.43
CA PRO A 226 25.31 2.84 12.79
C PRO A 226 23.84 2.65 13.18
N LEU A 227 23.06 3.74 13.18
CA LEU A 227 21.67 3.79 13.58
C LEU A 227 20.80 4.32 12.42
N GLY A 228 19.53 3.93 12.45
CA GLY A 228 18.49 4.47 11.60
C GLY A 228 18.23 3.65 10.34
N THR A 229 17.01 3.82 9.83
CA THR A 229 16.60 3.36 8.50
C THR A 229 16.16 4.56 7.69
N PRO A 230 16.54 4.69 6.41
CA PRO A 230 16.10 5.83 5.60
C PRO A 230 14.57 5.93 5.58
N GLN A 231 14.01 7.02 6.11
CA GLN A 231 12.58 7.30 5.96
C GLN A 231 12.28 7.55 4.49
N GLY A 232 11.73 6.53 3.79
CA GLY A 232 11.44 6.57 2.35
C GLY A 232 12.05 5.43 1.55
N GLY A 233 12.88 4.59 2.15
CA GLY A 233 13.28 3.31 1.59
C GLY A 233 12.08 2.37 1.47
N ILE A 234 11.99 1.61 0.37
CA ILE A 234 10.87 0.70 0.09
C ILE A 234 10.78 -0.42 1.12
N ILE A 235 11.92 -0.93 1.58
CA ILE A 235 11.99 -2.01 2.57
C ILE A 235 11.84 -1.51 4.02
N SER A 236 12.06 -0.21 4.29
CA SER A 236 12.07 0.34 5.65
C SER A 236 10.80 0.06 6.45
N PRO A 237 9.57 0.09 5.87
CA PRO A 237 8.35 -0.27 6.58
C PRO A 237 8.31 -1.73 7.07
N LEU A 238 8.81 -2.68 6.26
CA LEU A 238 8.91 -4.09 6.65
C LEU A 238 9.90 -4.26 7.80
N LEU A 239 11.09 -3.64 7.67
CA LEU A 239 12.15 -3.69 8.68
C LEU A 239 11.71 -3.05 10.00
N ALA A 240 10.91 -1.98 9.96
CA ALA A 240 10.30 -1.37 11.14
C ALA A 240 9.41 -2.35 11.90
N ASN A 241 8.58 -3.10 11.19
CA ASN A 241 7.74 -4.14 11.80
C ASN A 241 8.57 -5.30 12.36
N VAL A 242 9.62 -5.74 11.68
CA VAL A 242 10.59 -6.75 12.18
C VAL A 242 11.22 -6.27 13.49
N TYR A 243 11.62 -5.00 13.53
CA TYR A 243 12.29 -4.44 14.72
C TYR A 243 11.39 -4.43 15.96
N LEU A 244 10.14 -4.01 15.81
CA LEU A 244 9.17 -3.92 16.89
C LEU A 244 8.46 -5.24 17.23
N HIS A 245 8.54 -6.25 16.36
CA HIS A 245 7.84 -7.52 16.54
C HIS A 245 8.13 -8.19 17.90
N SER A 246 9.36 -8.15 18.38
CA SER A 246 9.70 -8.75 19.66
C SER A 246 9.03 -8.04 20.86
N MET A 247 8.74 -6.75 20.76
CA MET A 247 7.94 -6.04 21.76
C MET A 247 6.49 -6.53 21.72
N ASP A 248 5.94 -6.69 20.52
CA ASP A 248 4.59 -7.21 20.35
C ASP A 248 4.46 -8.62 20.94
N GLU A 249 5.40 -9.52 20.64
CA GLU A 249 5.42 -10.89 21.18
C GLU A 249 5.57 -10.90 22.70
N TRP A 250 6.48 -10.09 23.23
CA TRP A 250 6.69 -10.01 24.67
C TRP A 250 5.43 -9.58 25.41
N ILE A 251 4.76 -8.48 24.97
CA ILE A 251 3.53 -8.00 25.61
C ILE A 251 2.42 -9.06 25.50
N THR A 252 2.25 -9.68 24.35
CA THR A 252 1.15 -10.62 24.12
C THR A 252 1.36 -11.94 24.84
N ARG A 253 2.60 -12.40 24.99
CA ARG A 253 2.95 -13.58 25.76
C ARG A 253 2.61 -13.43 27.26
N GLU A 254 2.65 -12.21 27.78
CA GLU A 254 2.25 -11.92 29.16
C GLU A 254 0.74 -12.01 29.40
N TRP A 255 -0.08 -11.86 28.35
CA TRP A 255 -1.54 -11.88 28.48
C TRP A 255 -2.27 -12.60 27.34
N GLU A 256 -2.41 -12.01 26.16
CA GLU A 256 -3.28 -12.53 25.07
C GLU A 256 -2.87 -13.94 24.59
N ASN A 257 -1.58 -14.22 24.51
CA ASN A 257 -1.00 -15.50 24.09
C ASN A 257 -0.37 -16.25 25.26
N LYS A 258 -0.83 -15.99 26.50
CA LYS A 258 -0.31 -16.68 27.67
C LYS A 258 -0.58 -18.18 27.56
N LYS A 259 0.48 -18.97 27.55
CA LYS A 259 0.37 -20.44 27.65
C LYS A 259 -0.04 -20.80 29.08
N THR A 260 -1.12 -21.55 29.22
CA THR A 260 -1.65 -22.03 30.50
C THR A 260 -1.49 -23.55 30.59
N ARG A 261 -1.37 -24.08 31.80
CA ARG A 261 -1.32 -25.54 32.01
C ARG A 261 -2.66 -26.20 31.65
N THR A 262 -3.76 -25.51 31.91
CA THR A 262 -5.12 -25.96 31.62
C THR A 262 -5.56 -25.48 30.26
N THR A 263 -6.21 -26.34 29.46
CA THR A 263 -6.86 -25.98 28.22
C THR A 263 -8.26 -25.42 28.51
N TYR A 264 -8.58 -24.26 27.92
CA TYR A 264 -9.87 -23.60 28.08
C TYR A 264 -10.70 -23.73 26.80
N SER A 265 -12.01 -23.92 26.94
CA SER A 265 -12.96 -23.99 25.81
C SER A 265 -13.04 -22.69 24.98
N SER A 266 -12.68 -21.57 25.58
CA SER A 266 -12.63 -20.28 24.90
C SER A 266 -11.60 -19.35 25.51
N SER A 267 -11.09 -18.42 24.71
CA SER A 267 -10.19 -17.34 25.18
C SER A 267 -10.84 -16.48 26.26
N ARG A 268 -12.17 -16.34 26.24
CA ARG A 268 -12.90 -15.60 27.27
C ARG A 268 -12.75 -16.28 28.64
N ASN A 269 -12.95 -17.60 28.70
CA ASN A 269 -12.82 -18.36 29.93
C ASN A 269 -11.37 -18.35 30.45
N GLN A 270 -10.41 -18.47 29.54
CA GLN A 270 -8.98 -18.31 29.88
C GLN A 270 -8.70 -16.95 30.52
N TYR A 271 -9.13 -15.85 29.90
CA TYR A 271 -8.87 -14.50 30.44
C TYR A 271 -9.60 -14.24 31.76
N GLN A 272 -10.80 -14.76 31.94
CA GLN A 272 -11.51 -14.67 33.21
C GLN A 272 -10.77 -15.44 34.32
N SER A 273 -10.29 -16.62 34.04
CA SER A 273 -9.51 -17.43 34.96
C SER A 273 -8.18 -16.75 35.32
N LEU A 274 -7.43 -16.28 34.31
CA LEU A 274 -6.18 -15.54 34.53
C LEU A 274 -6.40 -14.27 35.35
N HIS A 275 -7.48 -13.57 35.11
CA HIS A 275 -7.80 -12.36 35.91
C HIS A 275 -8.18 -12.68 37.35
N ARG A 276 -8.88 -13.78 37.59
CA ARG A 276 -9.37 -14.14 38.93
C ARG A 276 -8.31 -14.84 39.77
N TYR A 277 -7.49 -15.70 39.18
CA TYR A 277 -6.62 -16.63 39.89
C TYR A 277 -5.12 -16.38 39.63
N SER A 278 -4.74 -15.29 39.01
CA SER A 278 -3.33 -14.97 38.80
C SER A 278 -3.00 -13.48 39.06
N ASN A 279 -1.73 -13.22 39.36
CA ASN A 279 -1.20 -11.86 39.51
C ASN A 279 -0.83 -11.20 38.18
N LEU A 280 -1.23 -11.78 37.06
CA LEU A 280 -0.94 -11.25 35.72
C LEU A 280 -1.71 -9.94 35.47
N LYS A 281 -1.06 -9.03 34.77
CA LYS A 281 -1.63 -7.71 34.43
C LYS A 281 -2.23 -7.76 33.05
N PRO A 282 -3.56 -7.58 32.89
CA PRO A 282 -4.19 -7.54 31.59
C PRO A 282 -3.54 -6.54 30.64
N ALA A 283 -3.32 -6.94 29.39
CA ALA A 283 -2.76 -6.11 28.35
C ALA A 283 -3.29 -6.51 26.97
N TYR A 284 -3.93 -5.57 26.28
CA TYR A 284 -4.38 -5.72 24.90
C TYR A 284 -3.68 -4.66 24.05
N LEU A 285 -2.72 -5.10 23.25
CA LEU A 285 -1.93 -4.23 22.39
C LEU A 285 -2.62 -4.05 21.04
N VAL A 286 -2.64 -2.81 20.55
CA VAL A 286 -2.98 -2.46 19.16
C VAL A 286 -1.90 -1.53 18.64
N ARG A 287 -1.18 -1.94 17.60
CA ARG A 287 -0.06 -1.18 17.04
C ARG A 287 -0.29 -0.82 15.56
N TYR A 288 0.04 0.39 15.20
CA TYR A 288 0.07 0.88 13.83
C TYR A 288 1.44 1.55 13.54
N ALA A 289 2.37 0.81 12.97
CA ALA A 289 3.78 1.20 12.84
C ALA A 289 4.42 1.47 14.21
N ASP A 290 4.88 2.69 14.44
CA ASP A 290 5.43 3.17 15.72
C ASP A 290 4.38 3.70 16.71
N ASP A 291 3.18 4.04 16.23
CA ASP A 291 2.03 4.41 17.08
C ASP A 291 1.39 3.15 17.68
N TRP A 292 1.18 3.13 19.00
CA TRP A 292 0.52 2.00 19.66
C TRP A 292 -0.30 2.43 20.85
N ILE A 293 -1.30 1.63 21.16
CA ILE A 293 -2.09 1.76 22.38
C ILE A 293 -2.18 0.40 23.09
N LEU A 294 -2.21 0.44 24.42
CA LEU A 294 -2.39 -0.74 25.27
C LEU A 294 -3.55 -0.51 26.24
N LEU A 295 -4.54 -1.40 26.19
CA LEU A 295 -5.69 -1.35 27.07
C LEU A 295 -5.46 -2.27 28.29
N THR A 296 -5.84 -1.79 29.48
CA THR A 296 -5.75 -2.54 30.73
C THR A 296 -6.88 -2.18 31.70
N ASN A 297 -6.95 -2.86 32.84
CA ASN A 297 -8.08 -2.80 33.75
C ASN A 297 -7.98 -1.69 34.82
N SER A 298 -6.77 -1.21 35.18
CA SER A 298 -6.60 -0.20 36.24
C SER A 298 -5.49 0.82 35.92
N ARG A 299 -5.47 1.93 36.64
CA ARG A 299 -4.45 2.97 36.52
C ARG A 299 -3.07 2.45 36.92
N GLU A 300 -3.00 1.68 38.00
CA GLU A 300 -1.76 1.09 38.49
C GLU A 300 -1.16 0.16 37.43
N ASN A 301 -1.99 -0.69 36.83
CA ASN A 301 -1.54 -1.59 35.77
C ASN A 301 -1.12 -0.83 34.51
N ALA A 302 -1.81 0.25 34.14
CA ALA A 302 -1.41 1.12 33.05
C ALA A 302 -0.03 1.76 33.27
N ASN A 303 0.20 2.29 34.47
CA ASN A 303 1.51 2.84 34.84
C ASN A 303 2.60 1.77 34.87
N ARG A 304 2.32 0.58 35.45
CA ARG A 304 3.26 -0.56 35.42
C ARG A 304 3.61 -0.97 34.00
N TRP A 305 2.64 -1.06 33.12
CA TRP A 305 2.89 -1.37 31.68
C TRP A 305 3.70 -0.27 31.00
N LYS A 306 3.38 1.01 31.25
CA LYS A 306 4.17 2.14 30.72
C LYS A 306 5.64 2.01 31.11
N SER A 307 5.94 1.77 32.40
CA SER A 307 7.32 1.61 32.90
C SER A 307 8.01 0.37 32.35
N ARG A 308 7.30 -0.78 32.28
CA ARG A 308 7.85 -2.03 31.73
C ARG A 308 8.18 -1.90 30.25
N ILE A 309 7.30 -1.25 29.46
CA ILE A 309 7.53 -1.03 28.03
C ILE A 309 8.68 -0.06 27.82
N ALA A 310 8.76 1.03 28.58
CA ALA A 310 9.90 1.96 28.53
C ALA A 310 11.23 1.24 28.79
N ASN A 311 11.29 0.41 29.82
CA ASN A 311 12.48 -0.39 30.11
C ASN A 311 12.80 -1.42 29.03
N TYR A 312 11.78 -2.11 28.49
CA TYR A 312 11.96 -3.08 27.39
C TYR A 312 12.53 -2.40 26.15
N LEU A 313 11.98 -1.26 25.75
CA LEU A 313 12.46 -0.48 24.61
C LEU A 313 13.92 -0.06 24.81
N LYS A 314 14.26 0.47 25.99
CA LYS A 314 15.62 0.92 26.30
C LYS A 314 16.63 -0.23 26.33
N VAL A 315 16.32 -1.31 27.03
CA VAL A 315 17.26 -2.42 27.24
C VAL A 315 17.39 -3.30 25.99
N ASN A 316 16.26 -3.73 25.42
CA ASN A 316 16.24 -4.75 24.35
C ASN A 316 16.29 -4.17 22.95
N LEU A 317 15.75 -2.96 22.75
CA LEU A 317 15.65 -2.34 21.43
C LEU A 317 16.50 -1.08 21.27
N LYS A 318 17.15 -0.61 22.36
CA LYS A 318 17.93 0.64 22.35
C LYS A 318 17.11 1.83 21.81
N LEU A 319 15.82 1.86 22.16
CA LEU A 319 14.86 2.90 21.79
C LEU A 319 14.35 3.59 23.05
N GLU A 320 13.94 4.84 22.90
CA GLU A 320 13.38 5.63 23.99
C GLU A 320 11.89 5.90 23.78
N LEU A 321 11.11 5.70 24.83
CA LEU A 321 9.71 6.10 24.88
C LEU A 321 9.61 7.62 25.07
N SER A 322 8.84 8.31 24.25
CA SER A 322 8.56 9.74 24.47
C SER A 322 7.69 9.92 25.70
N MET A 323 8.28 10.30 26.82
CA MET A 323 7.57 10.44 28.10
C MET A 323 6.48 11.51 28.06
N GLU A 324 6.69 12.61 27.31
CA GLU A 324 5.73 13.71 27.14
C GLU A 324 4.50 13.29 26.36
N LYS A 325 4.68 12.46 25.32
CA LYS A 325 3.59 12.00 24.45
C LYS A 325 2.98 10.68 24.90
N THR A 326 3.65 9.94 25.79
CA THR A 326 3.11 8.68 26.33
C THR A 326 2.21 8.95 27.50
N LEU A 327 0.90 8.90 27.25
CA LEU A 327 -0.14 9.26 28.21
C LEU A 327 -0.82 8.01 28.77
N VAL A 328 -1.25 8.10 30.04
CA VAL A 328 -2.13 7.12 30.69
C VAL A 328 -3.49 7.75 30.90
N THR A 329 -4.48 7.31 30.13
CA THR A 329 -5.79 7.95 30.06
C THR A 329 -6.91 6.99 30.41
N ASN A 330 -7.88 7.43 31.22
CA ASN A 330 -9.15 6.74 31.40
C ASN A 330 -10.18 7.32 30.41
N ILE A 331 -10.57 6.53 29.40
CA ILE A 331 -11.48 6.98 28.33
C ILE A 331 -12.91 7.25 28.78
N LYS A 332 -13.29 6.91 30.02
CA LYS A 332 -14.55 7.37 30.64
C LYS A 332 -14.50 8.84 31.03
N ARG A 333 -13.30 9.37 31.32
CA ARG A 333 -13.11 10.75 31.80
C ARG A 333 -12.58 11.68 30.72
N LYS A 334 -11.55 11.24 29.97
CA LYS A 334 -10.92 12.03 28.91
C LYS A 334 -10.81 11.21 27.63
N PRO A 335 -10.97 11.82 26.44
CA PRO A 335 -10.74 11.12 25.19
C PRO A 335 -9.25 10.84 24.97
N ILE A 336 -8.97 9.84 24.14
CA ILE A 336 -7.65 9.58 23.57
C ILE A 336 -7.62 9.94 22.09
N HIS A 337 -6.41 10.10 21.54
CA HIS A 337 -6.19 10.40 20.14
C HIS A 337 -5.36 9.29 19.49
N PHE A 338 -5.98 8.56 18.56
CA PHE A 338 -5.31 7.48 17.85
C PHE A 338 -5.62 7.53 16.37
N LEU A 339 -4.59 7.51 15.53
CA LEU A 339 -4.69 7.53 14.06
C LEU A 339 -5.59 8.65 13.51
N GLY A 340 -5.54 9.85 14.10
CA GLY A 340 -6.34 11.01 13.67
C GLY A 340 -7.81 10.96 14.04
N PHE A 341 -8.17 10.07 14.95
CA PHE A 341 -9.49 9.99 15.56
C PHE A 341 -9.43 10.24 17.05
N THR A 342 -10.54 10.75 17.58
CA THR A 342 -10.78 10.96 19.01
C THR A 342 -11.67 9.84 19.54
N TYR A 343 -11.20 9.11 20.54
CA TYR A 343 -11.93 8.02 21.20
C TYR A 343 -12.39 8.43 22.58
N LYS A 344 -13.65 8.20 22.86
CA LYS A 344 -14.23 8.27 24.22
C LYS A 344 -15.27 7.17 24.39
N VAL A 345 -15.75 6.97 25.60
CA VAL A 345 -16.95 6.16 25.87
C VAL A 345 -18.06 7.03 26.42
N THR A 346 -19.28 6.71 26.06
CA THR A 346 -20.50 7.30 26.61
C THR A 346 -21.30 6.24 27.35
N ARG A 347 -21.99 6.62 28.42
CA ARG A 347 -22.88 5.72 29.15
C ARG A 347 -24.09 5.41 28.28
N GLU A 348 -24.41 4.13 28.14
CA GLU A 348 -25.55 3.65 27.36
C GLU A 348 -26.07 2.36 28.01
N GLY A 349 -27.33 2.38 28.49
CA GLY A 349 -27.92 1.27 29.26
C GLY A 349 -27.99 -0.05 28.52
N THR A 350 -28.16 -0.02 27.19
CA THR A 350 -28.21 -1.21 26.33
C THR A 350 -26.85 -1.79 25.99
N ALA A 351 -25.76 -1.08 26.32
CA ALA A 351 -24.41 -1.56 26.02
C ALA A 351 -23.99 -2.70 26.99
N MET A 352 -23.35 -3.74 26.45
CA MET A 352 -22.93 -4.95 27.20
C MET A 352 -22.18 -4.63 28.52
N ARG A 353 -21.46 -3.52 28.60
CA ARG A 353 -20.69 -3.07 29.78
C ARG A 353 -21.18 -1.70 30.31
N GLY A 354 -22.38 -1.28 29.94
CA GLY A 354 -22.95 0.02 30.29
C GLY A 354 -22.28 1.23 29.62
N TYR A 355 -21.32 1.00 28.72
CA TYR A 355 -20.60 2.03 27.98
C TYR A 355 -20.40 1.64 26.53
N LYS A 356 -20.64 2.61 25.62
CA LYS A 356 -20.45 2.48 24.19
C LYS A 356 -19.26 3.33 23.73
N PRO A 357 -18.35 2.77 22.94
CA PRO A 357 -17.27 3.56 22.34
C PRO A 357 -17.81 4.51 21.29
N VAL A 358 -17.38 5.76 21.35
CA VAL A 358 -17.69 6.80 20.36
C VAL A 358 -16.37 7.27 19.75
N VAL A 359 -16.29 7.18 18.43
CA VAL A 359 -15.12 7.53 17.64
C VAL A 359 -15.52 8.70 16.73
N LYS A 360 -14.79 9.82 16.83
CA LYS A 360 -15.00 11.00 16.00
C LYS A 360 -13.70 11.36 15.26
N PRO A 361 -13.77 12.09 14.13
CA PRO A 361 -12.60 12.73 13.58
C PRO A 361 -11.93 13.63 14.65
N GLN A 362 -10.60 13.63 14.69
CA GLN A 362 -9.88 14.60 15.52
C GLN A 362 -10.09 16.00 14.92
N ALA A 363 -10.79 16.87 15.65
CA ALA A 363 -11.30 18.14 15.13
C ALA A 363 -10.19 19.03 14.54
N ASP A 364 -9.10 19.28 15.27
CA ASP A 364 -7.98 20.13 14.81
C ASP A 364 -7.34 19.59 13.53
N ARG A 365 -7.23 18.27 13.41
CA ARG A 365 -6.66 17.63 12.21
C ARG A 365 -7.61 17.74 11.02
N LEU A 366 -8.90 17.51 11.23
CA LEU A 366 -9.92 17.64 10.19
C LEU A 366 -10.03 19.10 9.71
N ASN A 367 -10.13 20.06 10.64
CA ASN A 367 -10.21 21.50 10.33
C ASN A 367 -9.02 21.91 9.45
N ARG A 368 -7.79 21.61 9.86
CA ARG A 368 -6.60 21.95 9.10
C ARG A 368 -6.62 21.34 7.69
N LYS A 369 -7.05 20.08 7.55
CA LYS A 369 -7.15 19.44 6.23
C LYS A 369 -8.22 20.07 5.36
N MET A 370 -9.32 20.51 5.95
CA MET A 370 -10.35 21.24 5.21
C MET A 370 -9.92 22.64 4.81
N GLU A 371 -9.14 23.34 5.64
CA GLU A 371 -8.53 24.62 5.28
C GLU A 371 -7.52 24.47 4.11
N GLU A 372 -6.71 23.39 4.09
CA GLU A 372 -5.86 23.07 2.94
C GLU A 372 -6.70 22.88 1.65
N VAL A 373 -7.84 22.20 1.74
CA VAL A 373 -8.76 21.98 0.61
C VAL A 373 -9.37 23.31 0.15
N LEU A 374 -9.85 24.13 1.08
CA LEU A 374 -10.44 25.44 0.76
C LEU A 374 -9.43 26.38 0.10
N LYS A 375 -8.17 26.36 0.55
CA LYS A 375 -7.07 27.09 -0.09
C LYS A 375 -6.84 26.61 -1.52
N ASP A 376 -6.81 25.29 -1.75
CA ASP A 376 -6.66 24.74 -3.11
C ASP A 376 -7.83 25.15 -4.02
N ILE A 377 -9.07 25.17 -3.49
CA ILE A 377 -10.24 25.63 -4.23
C ILE A 377 -10.11 27.10 -4.59
N SER A 378 -9.69 27.96 -3.66
CA SER A 378 -9.51 29.39 -3.93
C SER A 378 -8.48 29.66 -5.05
N LEU A 379 -7.45 28.81 -5.15
CA LEU A 379 -6.44 28.89 -6.20
C LEU A 379 -6.96 28.55 -7.62
N LEU A 380 -8.18 28.02 -7.76
CA LEU A 380 -8.81 27.81 -9.07
C LEU A 380 -9.01 29.10 -9.84
N GLN A 381 -9.15 30.26 -9.15
CA GLN A 381 -9.21 31.57 -9.80
C GLN A 381 -8.01 31.86 -10.69
N ARG A 382 -6.83 31.35 -10.33
CA ARG A 382 -5.55 31.59 -11.00
C ARG A 382 -5.24 30.60 -12.14
N SER A 383 -6.14 29.69 -12.48
CA SER A 383 -5.94 28.76 -13.60
C SER A 383 -5.99 29.53 -14.92
N MET A 384 -5.06 29.28 -15.83
CA MET A 384 -4.93 29.99 -17.09
C MET A 384 -6.05 29.64 -18.08
N ASP A 385 -6.41 28.36 -18.16
CA ASP A 385 -7.43 27.84 -19.09
C ASP A 385 -8.42 26.88 -18.43
N LYS A 386 -9.40 26.40 -19.24
CA LYS A 386 -10.40 25.43 -18.78
C LYS A 386 -9.80 24.06 -18.50
N ALA A 387 -8.83 23.60 -19.30
CA ALA A 387 -8.21 22.29 -19.12
C ALA A 387 -7.44 22.19 -17.80
N GLU A 388 -6.65 23.22 -17.47
CA GLU A 388 -5.98 23.33 -16.18
C GLU A 388 -6.98 23.38 -15.01
N SER A 389 -8.11 24.08 -15.19
CA SER A 389 -9.18 24.14 -14.19
C SER A 389 -9.77 22.76 -13.92
N VAL A 390 -10.05 21.97 -14.98
CA VAL A 390 -10.57 20.60 -14.88
C VAL A 390 -9.59 19.70 -14.12
N ASP A 391 -8.29 19.74 -14.45
CA ASP A 391 -7.27 18.95 -13.75
C ASP A 391 -7.19 19.31 -12.26
N LYS A 392 -7.15 20.61 -11.94
CA LYS A 392 -7.14 21.09 -10.55
C LYS A 392 -8.41 20.68 -9.79
N ILE A 393 -9.61 20.81 -10.39
CA ILE A 393 -10.88 20.36 -9.78
C ILE A 393 -10.80 18.85 -9.47
N ASN A 394 -10.34 18.04 -10.40
CA ASN A 394 -10.22 16.59 -10.18
C ASN A 394 -9.23 16.25 -9.06
N ARG A 395 -8.11 16.97 -8.93
CA ARG A 395 -7.16 16.83 -7.82
C ARG A 395 -7.79 17.22 -6.48
N ILE A 396 -8.55 18.32 -6.43
CA ILE A 396 -9.28 18.75 -5.23
C ILE A 396 -10.31 17.69 -4.85
N ASN A 397 -11.09 17.20 -5.81
CA ASN A 397 -12.07 16.15 -5.60
C ASN A 397 -11.42 14.87 -5.06
N ALA A 398 -10.23 14.51 -5.53
CA ALA A 398 -9.48 13.38 -4.99
C ALA A 398 -9.09 13.59 -3.51
N LYS A 399 -8.69 14.82 -3.11
CA LYS A 399 -8.42 15.16 -1.70
C LYS A 399 -9.67 15.05 -0.83
N ILE A 400 -10.79 15.64 -1.27
CA ILE A 400 -12.07 15.57 -0.52
C ILE A 400 -12.53 14.12 -0.37
N ARG A 401 -12.50 13.32 -1.44
CA ARG A 401 -12.83 11.88 -1.39
C ARG A 401 -11.90 11.10 -0.46
N GLY A 402 -10.61 11.45 -0.44
CA GLY A 402 -9.66 10.87 0.51
C GLY A 402 -10.06 11.11 1.96
N LEU A 403 -10.51 12.33 2.30
CA LEU A 403 -11.02 12.66 3.64
C LEU A 403 -12.33 11.94 3.95
N ILE A 404 -13.28 11.91 3.00
CA ILE A 404 -14.54 11.16 3.14
C ILE A 404 -14.25 9.70 3.45
N ASN A 405 -13.43 9.04 2.64
CA ASN A 405 -13.11 7.62 2.81
C ASN A 405 -12.38 7.35 4.14
N TYR A 406 -11.45 8.23 4.53
CA TYR A 406 -10.69 8.05 5.76
C TYR A 406 -11.57 8.18 7.02
N TYR A 407 -12.47 9.17 7.05
CA TYR A 407 -13.30 9.45 8.23
C TYR A 407 -14.65 8.73 8.21
N SER A 408 -15.03 8.04 7.13
CA SER A 408 -16.33 7.35 6.97
C SER A 408 -16.69 6.39 8.10
N VAL A 409 -15.71 5.91 8.86
CA VAL A 409 -15.88 4.95 9.96
C VAL A 409 -16.17 5.59 11.32
N ALA A 410 -16.14 6.92 11.39
CA ALA A 410 -16.41 7.66 12.61
C ALA A 410 -17.93 7.75 12.90
N ASN A 411 -18.27 7.77 14.17
CA ASN A 411 -19.66 7.98 14.59
C ASN A 411 -20.13 9.39 14.20
N HIS A 412 -21.34 9.48 13.67
CA HIS A 412 -21.96 10.75 13.23
C HIS A 412 -21.12 11.55 12.22
N VAL A 413 -20.31 10.88 11.42
CA VAL A 413 -19.38 11.49 10.46
C VAL A 413 -20.10 12.34 9.42
N ASN A 414 -21.33 11.96 9.03
CA ASN A 414 -22.17 12.74 8.13
C ASN A 414 -22.41 14.17 8.66
N LEU A 415 -22.68 14.33 9.95
CA LEU A 415 -22.86 15.64 10.58
C LEU A 415 -21.54 16.42 10.68
N GLU A 416 -20.46 15.75 11.09
CA GLU A 416 -19.14 16.37 11.21
C GLU A 416 -18.61 16.87 9.84
N MET A 417 -18.82 16.12 8.77
CA MET A 417 -18.38 16.49 7.42
C MET A 417 -19.31 17.49 6.73
N ALA A 418 -20.63 17.44 7.02
CA ALA A 418 -21.62 18.36 6.44
C ALA A 418 -21.33 19.84 6.78
N ARG A 419 -20.74 20.12 7.95
CA ARG A 419 -20.36 21.47 8.39
C ARG A 419 -19.48 22.22 7.38
N TYR A 420 -18.72 21.48 6.58
CA TYR A 420 -17.84 22.05 5.56
C TYR A 420 -18.50 22.17 4.18
N GLY A 421 -19.67 21.52 3.98
CA GLY A 421 -20.32 21.41 2.68
C GLY A 421 -20.66 22.76 2.06
N LEU A 422 -21.34 23.63 2.82
CA LEU A 422 -21.74 24.96 2.36
C LEU A 422 -20.52 25.84 2.07
N ARG A 423 -19.53 25.85 2.96
CA ARG A 423 -18.28 26.64 2.77
C ARG A 423 -17.50 26.21 1.53
N VAL A 424 -17.39 24.90 1.27
CA VAL A 424 -16.77 24.35 0.06
C VAL A 424 -17.54 24.82 -1.17
N GLN A 425 -18.87 24.74 -1.18
CA GLN A 425 -19.70 25.21 -2.28
C GLN A 425 -19.52 26.71 -2.56
N GLN A 426 -19.58 27.56 -1.54
CA GLN A 426 -19.43 29.01 -1.67
C GLN A 426 -18.06 29.41 -2.20
N VAL A 427 -16.98 28.85 -1.63
CA VAL A 427 -15.61 29.16 -2.07
C VAL A 427 -15.37 28.65 -3.50
N ALA A 428 -15.94 27.49 -3.84
CA ALA A 428 -15.81 26.94 -5.18
C ALA A 428 -16.59 27.78 -6.21
N LEU A 429 -17.82 28.19 -5.91
CA LEU A 429 -18.61 29.05 -6.81
C LEU A 429 -17.89 30.39 -7.05
N HIS A 430 -17.40 31.04 -5.99
CA HIS A 430 -16.62 32.26 -6.11
C HIS A 430 -15.35 32.07 -6.97
N ALA A 431 -14.60 31.00 -6.71
CA ALA A 431 -13.37 30.71 -7.44
C ALA A 431 -13.58 30.42 -8.93
N LEU A 432 -14.72 29.85 -9.29
CA LEU A 432 -15.06 29.47 -10.66
C LEU A 432 -15.85 30.54 -11.43
N ARG A 433 -16.31 31.61 -10.77
CA ARG A 433 -17.23 32.63 -11.35
C ARG A 433 -16.72 33.18 -12.69
N ARG A 434 -15.45 33.59 -12.79
CA ARG A 434 -14.85 34.15 -14.01
C ARG A 434 -14.73 33.14 -15.17
N LYS A 435 -14.98 31.86 -14.91
CA LYS A 435 -14.88 30.74 -15.88
C LYS A 435 -16.27 30.19 -16.28
N GLY A 436 -17.32 30.97 -16.01
CA GLY A 436 -18.69 30.56 -16.24
C GLY A 436 -19.20 29.55 -15.19
N GLY A 437 -18.58 29.57 -14.00
CA GLY A 437 -18.99 28.67 -12.90
C GLY A 437 -20.38 28.99 -12.41
N THR A 438 -21.20 27.94 -12.27
CA THR A 438 -22.61 28.00 -11.82
C THR A 438 -22.91 26.87 -10.86
N LEU A 439 -24.06 26.90 -10.21
CA LEU A 439 -24.58 25.81 -9.39
C LEU A 439 -25.31 24.79 -10.26
N VAL A 440 -24.86 23.55 -10.23
CA VAL A 440 -25.43 22.43 -10.99
C VAL A 440 -25.79 21.31 -10.04
N SER A 441 -26.93 20.65 -10.27
CA SER A 441 -27.32 19.48 -9.48
C SER A 441 -26.29 18.37 -9.61
N ALA A 442 -25.93 17.72 -8.50
CA ALA A 442 -24.85 16.73 -8.43
C ALA A 442 -25.02 15.57 -9.42
N ASN A 443 -26.24 15.16 -9.72
CA ASN A 443 -26.56 14.14 -10.73
C ASN A 443 -26.25 14.57 -12.17
N ASN A 444 -26.07 15.87 -12.43
CA ASN A 444 -25.71 16.42 -13.74
C ASN A 444 -24.23 16.78 -13.85
N VAL A 445 -23.42 16.49 -12.82
CA VAL A 445 -21.98 16.76 -12.80
C VAL A 445 -21.21 15.55 -13.35
N SER A 446 -20.60 15.70 -14.53
CA SER A 446 -20.04 14.59 -15.33
C SER A 446 -18.85 13.87 -14.68
N ASN A 447 -18.00 14.58 -13.96
CA ASN A 447 -16.74 14.02 -13.42
C ASN A 447 -16.90 13.10 -12.20
N LEU A 448 -18.10 12.99 -11.63
CA LEU A 448 -18.37 12.21 -10.41
C LEU A 448 -19.73 11.49 -10.46
N LEU A 449 -20.25 11.18 -11.64
CA LEU A 449 -21.58 10.57 -11.81
C LEU A 449 -21.78 9.33 -10.93
N SER A 450 -20.81 8.41 -10.90
CA SER A 450 -20.89 7.19 -10.07
C SER A 450 -21.00 7.43 -8.56
N LEU A 451 -20.67 8.63 -8.09
CA LEU A 451 -20.74 9.02 -6.68
C LEU A 451 -21.96 9.89 -6.37
N HIS A 452 -22.47 10.61 -7.36
CA HIS A 452 -23.47 11.66 -7.18
C HIS A 452 -24.81 11.35 -7.85
N GLU A 453 -24.93 10.26 -8.60
CA GLU A 453 -26.09 9.91 -9.41
C GLU A 453 -27.45 10.09 -8.68
N ASN A 454 -27.48 9.76 -7.38
CA ASN A 454 -28.69 9.83 -6.56
C ASN A 454 -28.81 11.12 -5.73
N TYR A 455 -27.97 12.14 -5.96
CA TYR A 455 -27.98 13.37 -5.19
C TYR A 455 -28.46 14.57 -6.01
N LYS A 456 -29.42 15.32 -5.45
CA LYS A 456 -29.91 16.60 -6.00
C LYS A 456 -29.19 17.82 -5.41
N THR A 457 -28.20 17.62 -4.55
CA THR A 457 -27.42 18.71 -3.94
C THR A 457 -26.75 19.55 -5.02
N MET A 458 -26.84 20.87 -4.89
CA MET A 458 -26.19 21.78 -5.84
C MET A 458 -24.70 21.85 -5.59
N LEU A 459 -23.91 21.72 -6.66
CA LEU A 459 -22.45 21.79 -6.64
C LEU A 459 -21.96 22.93 -7.55
N ALA A 460 -20.90 23.61 -7.14
CA ALA A 460 -20.22 24.57 -8.01
C ALA A 460 -19.51 23.83 -9.14
N ALA A 461 -19.82 24.16 -10.39
CA ALA A 461 -19.31 23.48 -11.58
C ALA A 461 -19.06 24.46 -12.73
N ILE A 462 -18.16 24.10 -13.66
CA ILE A 462 -17.89 24.83 -14.90
C ILE A 462 -18.41 24.04 -16.10
N PRO A 463 -18.94 24.72 -17.16
CA PRO A 463 -19.32 24.07 -18.39
C PRO A 463 -18.06 23.73 -19.22
N ILE A 464 -18.02 22.52 -19.81
CA ILE A 464 -16.93 22.07 -20.68
C ILE A 464 -17.36 21.86 -22.15
N GLY A 465 -18.62 22.06 -22.47
CA GLY A 465 -19.25 21.90 -23.79
C GLY A 465 -20.33 20.84 -23.78
N GLU A 466 -21.19 20.83 -24.80
CA GLU A 466 -22.26 19.82 -25.02
C GLU A 466 -23.14 19.52 -23.78
N GLY A 467 -23.41 20.53 -22.96
CA GLY A 467 -24.22 20.36 -21.74
C GLY A 467 -23.52 19.62 -20.59
N GLN A 468 -22.22 19.35 -20.71
CA GLN A 468 -21.44 18.68 -19.68
C GLN A 468 -20.85 19.67 -18.68
N TYR A 469 -20.85 19.28 -17.41
CA TYR A 469 -20.33 20.08 -16.30
C TYR A 469 -19.28 19.32 -15.50
N ILE A 470 -18.21 20.00 -15.12
CA ILE A 470 -17.18 19.51 -14.20
C ILE A 470 -17.28 20.26 -12.88
N GLY A 471 -17.57 19.56 -11.80
CA GLY A 471 -17.88 20.17 -10.49
C GLY A 471 -16.93 19.77 -9.38
N VAL A 472 -16.95 20.61 -8.33
CA VAL A 472 -16.26 20.34 -7.06
C VAL A 472 -17.20 19.55 -6.15
N THR A 473 -16.76 18.37 -5.70
CA THR A 473 -17.54 17.52 -4.79
C THR A 473 -17.69 18.13 -3.40
N SER A 474 -18.68 17.66 -2.63
CA SER A 474 -18.93 18.12 -1.27
C SER A 474 -18.50 17.10 -0.22
N PRO A 475 -17.86 17.51 0.89
CA PRO A 475 -17.62 16.63 2.04
C PRO A 475 -18.91 16.14 2.70
N ALA A 476 -20.05 16.84 2.49
CA ALA A 476 -21.37 16.43 2.99
C ALA A 476 -21.84 15.08 2.42
N PHE A 477 -21.25 14.59 1.33
CA PHE A 477 -21.55 13.24 0.81
C PHE A 477 -20.92 12.10 1.62
N CYS A 478 -20.26 12.41 2.73
CA CYS A 478 -19.70 11.39 3.62
C CYS A 478 -20.82 10.61 4.31
N LYS A 479 -20.85 9.28 4.08
CA LYS A 479 -21.74 8.34 4.75
C LYS A 479 -20.94 7.47 5.72
N TYR A 480 -21.58 7.11 6.84
CA TYR A 480 -20.98 6.14 7.76
C TYR A 480 -20.79 4.80 7.07
N GLN A 481 -19.60 4.23 7.22
CA GLN A 481 -19.27 2.89 6.77
C GLN A 481 -18.86 2.02 7.95
N LYS A 482 -19.51 0.87 8.07
CA LYS A 482 -19.16 -0.11 9.10
C LYS A 482 -17.80 -0.72 8.78
N THR A 483 -16.95 -0.77 9.79
CA THR A 483 -15.66 -1.49 9.73
C THR A 483 -15.74 -2.85 10.39
N TYR A 484 -14.73 -3.66 10.15
CA TYR A 484 -14.65 -5.02 10.66
C TYR A 484 -13.27 -5.26 11.24
N CYS A 485 -13.19 -6.05 12.31
CA CYS A 485 -11.92 -6.56 12.77
C CYS A 485 -11.28 -7.44 11.71
N LYS A 486 -9.96 -7.31 11.55
CA LYS A 486 -9.19 -8.18 10.65
C LYS A 486 -9.34 -9.65 11.05
N LYS A 487 -9.78 -10.49 10.13
CA LYS A 487 -9.72 -11.94 10.32
C LYS A 487 -8.26 -12.40 10.23
N PRO A 488 -7.74 -13.17 11.20
CA PRO A 488 -6.34 -13.61 11.18
C PRO A 488 -5.92 -14.35 9.90
N GLU A 489 -6.83 -15.16 9.34
CA GLU A 489 -6.58 -15.94 8.12
C GLU A 489 -6.65 -15.10 6.83
N GLU A 490 -7.14 -13.86 6.87
CA GLU A 490 -7.20 -13.00 5.69
C GLU A 490 -5.80 -12.51 5.32
N THR A 491 -5.14 -13.22 4.41
CA THR A 491 -3.78 -12.93 3.93
C THR A 491 -3.69 -13.15 2.41
N PRO A 492 -2.84 -12.44 1.68
CA PRO A 492 -2.63 -12.68 0.25
C PRO A 492 -1.92 -14.02 -0.03
N TYR A 493 -1.31 -14.64 0.99
CA TYR A 493 -0.43 -15.80 0.86
C TYR A 493 -1.13 -17.14 1.10
N THR A 494 -2.45 -17.20 1.08
CA THR A 494 -3.22 -18.46 1.11
C THR A 494 -4.49 -18.36 0.28
N VAL A 495 -4.92 -19.47 -0.31
CA VAL A 495 -6.18 -19.52 -1.08
C VAL A 495 -7.36 -19.11 -0.21
N LYS A 496 -7.44 -19.65 1.02
CA LYS A 496 -8.49 -19.29 2.00
C LYS A 496 -8.48 -17.81 2.32
N GLY A 497 -7.29 -17.22 2.54
CA GLY A 497 -7.15 -15.81 2.86
C GLY A 497 -7.60 -14.88 1.73
N ARG A 498 -7.29 -15.25 0.48
CA ARG A 498 -7.75 -14.55 -0.71
C ARG A 498 -9.27 -14.61 -0.89
N ALA A 499 -9.88 -15.77 -0.60
CA ALA A 499 -11.34 -15.92 -0.62
C ALA A 499 -12.02 -15.02 0.42
N ILE A 500 -11.53 -15.02 1.67
CA ILE A 500 -12.03 -14.15 2.75
C ILE A 500 -11.93 -12.67 2.35
N HIS A 501 -10.81 -12.27 1.76
CA HIS A 501 -10.62 -10.90 1.29
C HIS A 501 -11.60 -10.52 0.19
N TRP A 502 -11.82 -11.40 -0.78
CA TRP A 502 -12.81 -11.21 -1.84
C TRP A 502 -14.25 -11.08 -1.30
N GLU A 503 -14.65 -11.95 -0.39
CA GLU A 503 -15.98 -11.89 0.22
C GLU A 503 -16.22 -10.55 0.92
N ARG A 504 -15.21 -10.06 1.63
CA ARG A 504 -15.30 -8.82 2.40
C ARG A 504 -15.25 -7.55 1.54
N THR A 505 -14.37 -7.52 0.54
CA THR A 505 -14.06 -6.29 -0.21
C THR A 505 -14.63 -6.26 -1.61
N ARG A 506 -15.01 -7.42 -2.15
CA ARG A 506 -15.35 -7.63 -3.57
C ARG A 506 -14.21 -7.24 -4.53
N LYS A 507 -12.99 -7.09 -4.02
CA LYS A 507 -11.79 -6.79 -4.81
C LYS A 507 -11.02 -8.08 -5.09
N LYS A 508 -10.88 -8.41 -6.37
CA LYS A 508 -10.00 -9.50 -6.83
C LYS A 508 -8.56 -9.04 -6.78
N MET A 509 -7.65 -9.96 -6.48
CA MET A 509 -6.24 -9.73 -6.75
C MET A 509 -6.03 -9.54 -8.26
N THR A 510 -5.07 -8.71 -8.63
CA THR A 510 -4.59 -8.65 -10.02
C THR A 510 -4.11 -10.02 -10.44
N LEU A 511 -4.47 -10.43 -11.66
CA LEU A 511 -3.95 -11.66 -12.23
C LEU A 511 -2.42 -11.57 -12.39
N PRO A 512 -1.67 -12.66 -12.24
CA PRO A 512 -0.26 -12.70 -12.54
C PRO A 512 -0.03 -12.41 -14.03
N ARG A 513 1.16 -11.97 -14.40
CA ARG A 513 1.55 -11.90 -15.80
C ARG A 513 1.46 -13.28 -16.42
N MET A 514 0.96 -13.35 -17.65
CA MET A 514 0.78 -14.61 -18.39
C MET A 514 2.07 -14.98 -19.13
N GLU A 515 3.17 -15.10 -18.41
CA GLU A 515 4.48 -15.42 -18.98
C GLU A 515 4.52 -16.84 -19.57
N GLU A 516 3.69 -17.73 -19.06
CA GLU A 516 3.56 -19.12 -19.52
C GLU A 516 3.11 -19.25 -20.99
N ILE A 517 2.45 -18.23 -21.54
CA ILE A 517 2.05 -18.23 -22.94
C ILE A 517 3.22 -17.95 -23.90
N LEU A 518 4.36 -17.45 -23.38
CA LEU A 518 5.50 -17.11 -24.19
C LEU A 518 6.37 -18.32 -24.46
N THR A 519 6.54 -18.65 -25.73
CA THR A 519 7.54 -19.62 -26.17
C THR A 519 8.94 -18.99 -26.15
N SER A 520 9.98 -19.82 -26.02
CA SER A 520 11.37 -19.38 -26.10
C SER A 520 11.68 -18.67 -27.44
N SER A 521 11.06 -19.14 -28.53
CA SER A 521 11.16 -18.53 -29.87
C SER A 521 10.59 -17.11 -29.89
N THR A 522 9.36 -16.94 -29.37
CA THR A 522 8.71 -15.63 -29.31
C THR A 522 9.45 -14.66 -28.41
N LEU A 523 9.97 -15.14 -27.27
CA LEU A 523 10.77 -14.32 -26.35
C LEU A 523 12.09 -13.90 -27.01
N GLY A 524 12.79 -14.81 -27.67
CA GLY A 524 14.03 -14.53 -28.41
C GLY A 524 13.85 -13.47 -29.50
N MET A 525 12.77 -13.58 -30.32
CA MET A 525 12.45 -12.56 -31.32
C MET A 525 12.18 -11.18 -30.72
N LEU A 526 11.45 -11.13 -29.63
CA LEU A 526 11.12 -9.85 -28.97
C LEU A 526 12.38 -9.18 -28.40
N ILE A 527 13.28 -9.97 -27.80
CA ILE A 527 14.59 -9.49 -27.31
C ILE A 527 15.42 -8.93 -28.48
N ALA A 528 15.45 -9.63 -29.62
CA ALA A 528 16.15 -9.16 -30.82
C ALA A 528 15.55 -7.85 -31.35
N TYR A 529 14.23 -7.71 -31.38
CA TYR A 529 13.56 -6.46 -31.76
C TYR A 529 13.85 -5.31 -30.79
N GLY A 530 13.93 -5.59 -29.49
CA GLY A 530 14.25 -4.58 -28.47
C GLY A 530 15.62 -3.92 -28.69
N LYS A 531 16.59 -4.68 -29.20
CA LYS A 531 17.94 -4.18 -29.53
C LYS A 531 17.94 -3.21 -30.71
N THR A 532 17.01 -3.34 -31.64
CA THR A 532 16.99 -2.57 -32.90
C THR A 532 15.91 -1.49 -32.95
N LYS A 533 14.82 -1.65 -32.17
CA LYS A 533 13.65 -0.76 -32.19
C LYS A 533 13.32 -0.30 -30.76
N PRO A 534 13.56 0.97 -30.40
CA PRO A 534 13.35 1.50 -29.05
C PRO A 534 11.93 1.35 -28.50
N ILE A 535 10.94 1.14 -29.37
CA ILE A 535 9.55 0.90 -28.98
C ILE A 535 9.37 -0.43 -28.24
N TYR A 536 10.21 -1.43 -28.50
CA TYR A 536 10.19 -2.73 -27.81
C TYR A 536 11.13 -2.74 -26.61
N ASN A 537 11.00 -1.74 -25.74
CA ASN A 537 11.75 -1.58 -24.51
C ASN A 537 11.16 -2.40 -23.35
N LEU A 538 11.75 -2.27 -22.16
CA LEU A 538 11.29 -2.99 -20.96
C LEU A 538 9.82 -2.70 -20.61
N GLU A 539 9.33 -1.48 -20.84
CA GLU A 539 7.91 -1.15 -20.59
C GLU A 539 6.97 -1.96 -21.50
N TYR A 540 7.32 -2.15 -22.75
CA TYR A 540 6.56 -3.01 -23.67
C TYR A 540 6.52 -4.46 -23.19
N PHE A 541 7.68 -5.01 -22.82
CA PHE A 541 7.78 -6.38 -22.28
C PHE A 541 6.89 -6.59 -21.06
N LEU A 542 6.91 -5.63 -20.15
CA LEU A 542 6.13 -5.68 -18.93
C LEU A 542 4.63 -5.53 -19.19
N ASN A 543 4.25 -4.55 -19.99
CA ASN A 543 2.87 -4.13 -20.13
C ASN A 543 2.05 -5.01 -21.09
N ARG A 544 2.66 -5.69 -22.06
CA ARG A 544 1.95 -6.58 -22.97
C ARG A 544 1.22 -7.71 -22.26
N MET A 545 1.80 -8.26 -21.18
CA MET A 545 1.20 -9.34 -20.40
C MET A 545 0.00 -8.82 -19.58
N TYR A 546 0.08 -7.60 -19.08
CA TYR A 546 -1.07 -6.97 -18.42
C TYR A 546 -2.17 -6.58 -19.40
N ALA A 547 -1.83 -6.23 -20.66
CA ALA A 547 -2.82 -6.02 -21.70
C ALA A 547 -3.56 -7.32 -22.03
N LEU A 548 -2.86 -8.46 -22.10
CA LEU A 548 -3.45 -9.78 -22.32
C LEU A 548 -4.43 -10.16 -21.20
N ASN A 549 -4.03 -9.94 -19.93
CA ASN A 549 -4.91 -10.15 -18.77
C ASN A 549 -6.16 -9.27 -18.80
N ARG A 550 -6.00 -7.97 -19.11
CA ARG A 550 -7.13 -7.03 -19.27
C ARG A 550 -8.10 -7.51 -20.35
N ASP A 551 -7.58 -8.05 -21.45
CA ASP A 551 -8.36 -8.52 -22.59
C ASP A 551 -8.87 -9.97 -22.38
N LYS A 552 -8.67 -10.55 -21.17
CA LYS A 552 -9.14 -11.89 -20.77
C LYS A 552 -8.67 -12.98 -21.72
N MET A 553 -7.42 -12.90 -22.16
CA MET A 553 -6.79 -13.79 -23.14
C MET A 553 -7.60 -13.89 -24.47
N ARG A 554 -8.26 -12.82 -24.89
CA ARG A 554 -9.03 -12.78 -26.12
C ARG A 554 -8.51 -11.71 -27.08
N CYS A 555 -8.50 -12.05 -28.35
CA CYS A 555 -8.16 -11.12 -29.41
C CYS A 555 -9.20 -9.97 -29.49
N ARG A 556 -8.72 -8.73 -29.43
CA ARG A 556 -9.59 -7.54 -29.50
C ARG A 556 -10.20 -7.31 -30.90
N ILE A 557 -9.75 -8.05 -31.92
CA ILE A 557 -10.24 -7.94 -33.29
C ILE A 557 -11.34 -9.00 -33.55
N CYS A 558 -11.02 -10.29 -33.41
CA CYS A 558 -11.96 -11.36 -33.73
C CYS A 558 -12.74 -11.91 -32.51
N GLY A 559 -12.34 -11.55 -31.28
CA GLY A 559 -12.97 -12.00 -30.02
C GLY A 559 -12.64 -13.45 -29.63
N LYS A 560 -11.93 -14.21 -30.46
CA LYS A 560 -11.52 -15.59 -30.15
C LYS A 560 -10.44 -15.62 -29.09
N PRO A 561 -10.33 -16.71 -28.26
CA PRO A 561 -9.27 -16.87 -27.30
C PRO A 561 -7.89 -16.95 -27.95
N ILE A 562 -6.88 -16.40 -27.30
CA ILE A 562 -5.46 -16.52 -27.67
C ILE A 562 -4.92 -17.61 -26.75
N VAL A 563 -4.59 -18.76 -27.31
CA VAL A 563 -4.15 -19.96 -26.57
C VAL A 563 -2.69 -20.31 -26.85
N ASP A 564 -2.12 -19.72 -27.90
CA ASP A 564 -0.75 -19.94 -28.34
C ASP A 564 0.03 -18.63 -28.30
N GLY A 565 1.19 -18.66 -27.66
CA GLY A 565 2.08 -17.52 -27.54
C GLY A 565 2.73 -17.11 -28.86
N ASP A 566 2.91 -18.06 -29.79
CA ASP A 566 3.46 -17.79 -31.12
C ASP A 566 2.46 -17.05 -31.99
N ASP A 567 1.15 -17.19 -31.76
CA ASP A 567 0.11 -16.41 -32.42
C ASP A 567 -0.24 -15.10 -31.67
N TYR A 568 0.29 -14.90 -30.47
CA TYR A 568 0.03 -13.68 -29.70
C TYR A 568 0.84 -12.48 -30.19
N HIS A 569 0.18 -11.37 -30.44
CA HIS A 569 0.81 -10.08 -30.71
C HIS A 569 0.14 -8.94 -29.90
N ALA A 570 0.93 -8.15 -29.19
CA ALA A 570 0.43 -6.93 -28.54
C ALA A 570 0.53 -5.76 -29.52
N HIS A 571 -0.63 -5.36 -30.07
CA HIS A 571 -0.77 -4.30 -31.05
C HIS A 571 -0.82 -2.92 -30.38
N HIS A 572 -0.03 -1.95 -30.89
CA HIS A 572 -0.15 -0.55 -30.49
C HIS A 572 -1.37 0.09 -31.13
N ILE A 573 -2.32 0.57 -30.32
CA ILE A 573 -3.58 1.16 -30.81
C ILE A 573 -3.33 2.47 -31.55
N ARG A 574 -2.40 3.30 -31.04
CA ARG A 574 -1.91 4.54 -31.66
C ARG A 574 -0.39 4.47 -31.77
N LYS A 575 0.16 4.83 -32.92
CA LYS A 575 1.61 4.80 -33.18
C LYS A 575 2.31 6.15 -32.97
N ASN A 576 1.57 7.25 -33.05
CA ASN A 576 2.10 8.62 -33.01
C ASN A 576 2.18 9.18 -31.55
N LEU A 577 2.35 8.30 -30.57
CA LEU A 577 2.56 8.69 -29.17
C LEU A 577 4.04 8.76 -28.84
N PRO A 578 4.43 9.65 -27.92
CA PRO A 578 5.81 9.70 -27.44
C PRO A 578 6.19 8.37 -26.76
N LEU A 579 7.49 8.03 -26.75
CA LEU A 579 8.01 6.78 -26.18
C LEU A 579 7.55 6.56 -24.72
N SER A 580 7.34 7.65 -23.98
CA SER A 580 6.84 7.64 -22.59
C SER A 580 5.37 7.21 -22.46
N GLU A 581 4.63 7.08 -23.55
CA GLU A 581 3.19 6.78 -23.55
C GLU A 581 2.79 5.60 -24.43
N ILE A 582 3.57 5.34 -25.47
CA ILE A 582 3.22 4.37 -26.50
C ILE A 582 3.02 2.96 -25.95
N ASN A 583 3.81 2.57 -24.93
CA ASN A 583 3.79 1.25 -24.30
C ASN A 583 2.86 1.14 -23.09
N ARG A 584 2.05 2.17 -22.78
CA ARG A 584 1.06 2.07 -21.70
C ARG A 584 0.06 0.95 -22.01
N VAL A 585 -0.35 0.20 -20.98
CA VAL A 585 -1.35 -0.89 -21.11
C VAL A 585 -2.60 -0.43 -21.88
N SER A 586 -3.04 0.82 -21.67
CA SER A 586 -4.20 1.41 -22.36
C SER A 586 -4.02 1.53 -23.87
N ASN A 587 -2.78 1.62 -24.35
CA ASN A 587 -2.44 1.72 -25.79
C ASN A 587 -2.06 0.37 -26.43
N LEU A 588 -2.07 -0.72 -25.67
CA LEU A 588 -1.80 -2.06 -26.15
C LEU A 588 -3.11 -2.85 -26.31
N ALA A 589 -3.24 -3.62 -27.37
CA ALA A 589 -4.37 -4.51 -27.60
C ALA A 589 -3.88 -5.92 -27.95
N SER A 590 -4.46 -6.92 -27.29
CA SER A 590 -4.13 -8.32 -27.56
C SER A 590 -4.75 -8.78 -28.86
N THR A 591 -3.94 -9.30 -29.78
CA THR A 591 -4.38 -9.75 -31.11
C THR A 591 -3.70 -11.06 -31.49
N HIS A 592 -4.34 -11.87 -32.34
CA HIS A 592 -3.64 -12.91 -33.09
C HIS A 592 -2.74 -12.26 -34.15
N ARG A 593 -1.64 -12.89 -34.52
CA ARG A 593 -0.76 -12.39 -35.59
C ARG A 593 -1.49 -12.15 -36.90
N SER A 594 -2.41 -13.03 -37.26
CA SER A 594 -3.26 -12.88 -38.45
C SER A 594 -4.17 -11.64 -38.37
N CYS A 595 -4.80 -11.41 -37.23
CA CYS A 595 -5.63 -10.24 -36.97
C CYS A 595 -4.80 -8.94 -36.93
N HIS A 596 -3.57 -8.99 -36.41
CA HIS A 596 -2.64 -7.87 -36.45
C HIS A 596 -2.28 -7.47 -37.89
N LYS A 597 -1.93 -8.46 -38.73
CA LYS A 597 -1.68 -8.24 -40.17
C LYS A 597 -2.92 -7.64 -40.88
N LEU A 598 -4.14 -8.08 -40.50
CA LEU A 598 -5.39 -7.51 -41.02
C LEU A 598 -5.55 -6.03 -40.67
N VAL A 599 -5.24 -5.63 -39.44
CA VAL A 599 -5.26 -4.21 -39.02
C VAL A 599 -4.30 -3.37 -39.87
N HIS A 600 -3.11 -3.89 -40.14
CA HIS A 600 -2.09 -3.19 -40.93
C HIS A 600 -2.32 -3.28 -42.47
N GLY A 601 -3.36 -3.97 -42.93
CA GLY A 601 -3.64 -4.13 -44.36
C GLY A 601 -2.73 -5.13 -45.10
N GLN A 602 -1.98 -5.93 -44.34
CA GLN A 602 -1.02 -6.91 -44.83
C GLN A 602 -1.63 -8.30 -45.06
N LYS A 603 -2.93 -8.44 -44.86
CA LYS A 603 -3.69 -9.68 -45.07
C LYS A 603 -5.05 -9.39 -45.68
N SER A 604 -5.50 -10.25 -46.62
CA SER A 604 -6.86 -10.20 -47.20
C SER A 604 -7.92 -10.29 -46.09
N LYS A 605 -9.10 -9.74 -46.39
CA LYS A 605 -10.28 -9.84 -45.50
C LYS A 605 -10.94 -11.23 -45.54
N ASP A 606 -10.55 -12.05 -46.53
CA ASP A 606 -11.10 -13.40 -46.71
C ASP A 606 -10.82 -14.30 -45.51
N GLY A 607 -11.80 -15.07 -45.10
CA GLY A 607 -11.72 -15.94 -43.92
C GLY A 607 -11.93 -15.25 -42.57
N PHE A 608 -12.15 -13.92 -42.54
CA PHE A 608 -12.50 -13.19 -41.33
C PHE A 608 -14.01 -12.90 -41.26
N SER A 609 -14.58 -12.96 -40.06
CA SER A 609 -15.99 -12.56 -39.90
C SER A 609 -16.18 -11.06 -40.16
N PRO A 610 -17.38 -10.64 -40.65
CA PRO A 610 -17.68 -9.22 -40.87
C PRO A 610 -17.44 -8.33 -39.63
N LYS A 611 -17.66 -8.89 -38.43
CA LYS A 611 -17.39 -8.23 -37.15
C LYS A 611 -15.89 -7.99 -36.96
N ALA A 612 -15.05 -8.98 -37.27
CA ALA A 612 -13.59 -8.85 -37.15
C ALA A 612 -13.03 -7.82 -38.13
N VAL A 613 -13.53 -7.80 -39.37
CA VAL A 613 -13.14 -6.82 -40.41
C VAL A 613 -13.49 -5.40 -39.94
N ARG A 614 -14.73 -5.14 -39.51
CA ARG A 614 -15.14 -3.83 -38.96
C ARG A 614 -14.28 -3.39 -37.79
N GLN A 615 -13.96 -4.32 -36.87
CA GLN A 615 -13.11 -4.00 -35.73
C GLN A 615 -11.66 -3.70 -36.16
N ALA A 616 -11.10 -4.44 -37.13
CA ALA A 616 -9.78 -4.16 -37.68
C ALA A 616 -9.70 -2.78 -38.35
N GLU A 617 -10.73 -2.39 -39.09
CA GLU A 617 -10.81 -1.05 -39.70
C GLU A 617 -10.88 0.06 -38.64
N LYS A 618 -11.64 -0.15 -37.57
CA LYS A 618 -11.68 0.77 -36.40
C LYS A 618 -10.30 0.95 -35.77
N TYR A 619 -9.55 -0.13 -35.61
CA TYR A 619 -8.19 -0.08 -35.05
C TYR A 619 -7.21 0.56 -36.02
N ARG A 620 -7.36 0.31 -37.36
CA ARG A 620 -6.56 0.96 -38.39
C ARG A 620 -6.75 2.48 -38.38
N LYS A 621 -7.99 2.97 -38.28
CA LYS A 621 -8.28 4.42 -38.15
C LYS A 621 -7.57 5.02 -36.93
N LYS A 622 -7.60 4.33 -35.79
CA LYS A 622 -6.91 4.80 -34.55
C LYS A 622 -5.39 4.73 -34.67
N LEU A 623 -4.85 3.80 -35.42
CA LEU A 623 -3.41 3.67 -35.65
C LEU A 623 -2.87 4.83 -36.50
N LEU A 624 -3.68 5.37 -37.39
CA LEU A 624 -3.32 6.47 -38.30
C LEU A 624 -3.59 7.86 -37.72
N SER A 625 -4.50 7.95 -36.71
CA SER A 625 -4.73 9.15 -35.94
C SER A 625 -3.67 9.32 -34.82
#